data_08e65389f5d7bb0a99e7de37ecaf094d
#
_entry.id   08e65389f5d7bb0a99e7de37ecaf094d
#
_cell.length_a   1.000
_cell.length_b   1.000
_cell.length_c   1.000
_cell.angle_alpha   90.00
_cell.angle_beta   90.00
_cell.angle_gamma   90.00
#
_symmetry.space_group_name_H-M   'P 1'
#
loop_
_entity.id
_entity.type
_entity.pdbx_description
1 polymer ?
#
loop_
_entity_poly.entity_id
_entity_poly.type
_entity_poly.pdbx_seq_one_letter_code
_entity_poly.pdbx_strand_id
1 'polypeptide(L)'
;MDYKEKYYLWKNSERISDAERQELAAIENNDKEIRERFAQDMEFGTGGLRGLLGMGTNRINVYMIRKTTQGFAQYIKENGAQACERGVVIAHDNRRFSVEFSLETAGVLAANGIKAYLFDSLRPTPELSFAVRELNAFGGVVIT
;
A
#
# COMPACT_ATOMS: atom_id res chain seq x y z
N MET A 1 5.69 -21.64 0.58
CA MET A 1 6.71 -21.03 -0.31
C MET A 1 7.82 -20.49 0.58
N ASP A 2 9.02 -20.97 0.36
CA ASP A 2 10.24 -20.54 1.06
C ASP A 2 10.59 -19.09 0.66
N TYR A 3 11.34 -18.39 1.51
CA TYR A 3 11.74 -17.00 1.25
C TYR A 3 12.62 -16.86 -0.01
N LYS A 4 13.42 -17.84 -0.35
CA LYS A 4 14.20 -17.86 -1.60
C LYS A 4 13.32 -18.05 -2.82
N GLU A 5 12.32 -18.91 -2.74
CA GLU A 5 11.34 -19.09 -3.81
C GLU A 5 10.55 -17.80 -4.05
N LYS A 6 10.12 -17.11 -2.98
CA LYS A 6 9.49 -15.77 -3.09
C LYS A 6 10.41 -14.75 -3.75
N TYR A 7 11.67 -14.70 -3.34
CA TYR A 7 12.66 -13.80 -3.94
C TYR A 7 12.82 -14.02 -5.44
N TYR A 8 13.03 -15.27 -5.88
CA TYR A 8 13.18 -15.58 -7.29
C TYR A 8 11.90 -15.36 -8.08
N LEU A 9 10.73 -15.63 -7.50
CA LEU A 9 9.44 -15.32 -8.10
C LEU A 9 9.31 -13.82 -8.39
N TRP A 10 9.67 -12.98 -7.44
CA TRP A 10 9.65 -11.52 -7.63
C TRP A 10 10.69 -11.07 -8.65
N LYS A 11 11.94 -11.49 -8.50
CA LYS A 11 13.04 -11.09 -9.38
C LYS A 11 12.78 -11.43 -10.84
N ASN A 12 12.16 -12.57 -11.11
CA ASN A 12 11.88 -13.07 -12.46
C ASN A 12 10.51 -12.64 -12.99
N SER A 13 9.74 -11.88 -12.24
CA SER A 13 8.43 -11.40 -12.68
C SER A 13 8.57 -10.41 -13.84
N GLU A 14 7.74 -10.57 -14.86
CA GLU A 14 7.62 -9.61 -15.96
C GLU A 14 6.92 -8.30 -15.56
N ARG A 15 6.30 -8.28 -14.36
CA ARG A 15 5.49 -7.16 -13.86
C ARG A 15 6.29 -6.11 -13.11
N ILE A 16 7.54 -6.39 -12.77
CA ILE A 16 8.43 -5.42 -12.13
C ILE A 16 9.24 -4.66 -13.16
N SER A 17 9.59 -3.41 -12.84
CA SER A 17 10.44 -2.57 -13.69
C SER A 17 11.89 -3.05 -13.68
N ASP A 18 12.67 -2.57 -14.64
CA ASP A 18 14.11 -2.87 -14.69
C ASP A 18 14.86 -2.35 -13.47
N ALA A 19 14.48 -1.19 -12.94
CA ALA A 19 15.07 -0.64 -11.71
C ALA A 19 14.80 -1.53 -10.48
N GLU A 20 13.56 -2.02 -10.33
CA GLU A 20 13.18 -2.95 -9.27
C GLU A 20 13.89 -4.30 -9.41
N ARG A 21 14.07 -4.77 -10.64
CA ARG A 21 14.83 -5.98 -10.93
C ARG A 21 16.31 -5.82 -10.58
N GLN A 22 16.90 -4.65 -10.87
CA GLN A 22 18.27 -4.34 -10.49
C GLN A 22 18.46 -4.27 -8.97
N GLU A 23 17.48 -3.69 -8.25
CA GLU A 23 17.48 -3.70 -6.78
C GLU A 23 17.52 -5.12 -6.22
N LEU A 24 16.68 -6.02 -6.75
CA LEU A 24 16.68 -7.41 -6.33
C LEU A 24 17.96 -8.16 -6.74
N ALA A 25 18.50 -7.89 -7.93
CA ALA A 25 19.76 -8.49 -8.38
C ALA A 25 20.94 -8.10 -7.48
N ALA A 26 20.96 -6.87 -6.97
CA ALA A 26 22.02 -6.38 -6.08
C ALA A 26 22.15 -7.16 -4.77
N ILE A 27 21.08 -7.81 -4.31
CA ILE A 27 21.08 -8.61 -3.07
C ILE A 27 21.20 -10.12 -3.31
N GLU A 28 21.37 -10.58 -4.54
CA GLU A 28 21.36 -12.01 -4.90
C GLU A 28 22.30 -12.88 -4.09
N ASN A 29 23.48 -12.35 -3.74
CA ASN A 29 24.49 -13.04 -2.95
C ASN A 29 24.41 -12.71 -1.44
N ASN A 30 23.37 -12.02 -0.99
CA ASN A 30 23.17 -11.65 0.41
C ASN A 30 21.95 -12.37 1.00
N ASP A 31 22.15 -13.61 1.44
CA ASP A 31 21.08 -14.46 1.98
C ASP A 31 20.37 -13.81 3.19
N LYS A 32 21.11 -13.08 4.01
CA LYS A 32 20.54 -12.36 5.17
C LYS A 32 19.52 -11.30 4.73
N GLU A 33 19.87 -10.52 3.72
CA GLU A 33 19.00 -9.47 3.17
C GLU A 33 17.79 -10.08 2.45
N ILE A 34 17.99 -11.15 1.67
CA ILE A 34 16.88 -11.87 1.02
C ILE A 34 15.90 -12.40 2.06
N ARG A 35 16.42 -13.03 3.12
CA ARG A 35 15.59 -13.56 4.19
C ARG A 35 14.81 -12.48 4.91
N GLU A 36 15.45 -11.36 5.24
CA GLU A 36 14.80 -10.24 5.92
C GLU A 36 13.65 -9.65 5.09
N ARG A 37 13.82 -9.58 3.75
CA ARG A 37 12.84 -9.01 2.84
C ARG A 37 11.68 -9.95 2.48
N PHE A 38 11.87 -11.28 2.54
CA PHE A 38 10.93 -12.25 1.98
C PHE A 38 10.48 -13.36 2.94
N ALA A 39 11.10 -13.51 4.13
CA ALA A 39 10.73 -14.57 5.06
C ALA A 39 9.32 -14.39 5.64
N GLN A 40 8.88 -13.16 5.76
CA GLN A 40 7.53 -12.83 6.23
C GLN A 40 6.92 -11.71 5.39
N ASP A 41 5.62 -11.60 5.44
CA ASP A 41 4.89 -10.47 4.89
C ASP A 41 4.82 -9.36 5.95
N MET A 42 4.66 -8.12 5.51
CA MET A 42 4.42 -7.01 6.43
C MET A 42 3.11 -7.22 7.19
N GLU A 43 3.13 -6.91 8.47
CA GLU A 43 1.96 -6.99 9.34
C GLU A 43 1.45 -5.60 9.71
N PHE A 44 0.13 -5.48 9.86
CA PHE A 44 -0.49 -4.29 10.41
C PHE A 44 -0.20 -4.18 11.90
N GLY A 45 0.43 -3.06 12.29
CA GLY A 45 0.54 -2.67 13.69
C GLY A 45 -0.75 -1.97 14.17
N THR A 46 -0.75 -1.50 15.42
CA THR A 46 -1.89 -0.82 16.04
C THR A 46 -2.34 0.43 15.26
N GLY A 47 -1.42 1.14 14.65
CA GLY A 47 -1.70 2.40 13.93
C GLY A 47 -1.47 2.34 12.42
N GLY A 48 -1.26 1.17 11.86
CA GLY A 48 -1.06 1.02 10.41
C GLY A 48 0.14 0.17 10.04
N LEU A 49 0.48 0.21 8.76
CA LEU A 49 1.59 -0.52 8.15
C LEU A 49 2.84 0.37 8.14
N ARG A 50 3.95 -0.11 8.68
CA ARG A 50 5.23 0.62 8.73
C ARG A 50 6.38 -0.30 8.33
N GLY A 51 7.31 0.21 7.54
CA GLY A 51 8.50 -0.54 7.13
C GLY A 51 9.45 0.29 6.29
N LEU A 52 10.55 -0.33 5.92
CA LEU A 52 11.53 0.26 5.02
C LEU A 52 11.00 0.25 3.58
N LEU A 53 11.35 1.27 2.81
CA LEU A 53 11.11 1.28 1.37
C LEU A 53 12.01 0.26 0.67
N GLY A 54 11.49 -0.42 -0.33
CA GLY A 54 12.25 -1.35 -1.17
C GLY A 54 11.44 -2.54 -1.65
N MET A 55 12.08 -3.38 -2.45
CA MET A 55 11.46 -4.59 -2.98
C MET A 55 11.46 -5.72 -1.95
N GLY A 56 10.33 -6.41 -1.85
CA GLY A 56 10.11 -7.55 -0.95
C GLY A 56 8.76 -7.49 -0.26
N THR A 57 8.33 -8.64 0.28
CA THR A 57 7.04 -8.76 0.99
C THR A 57 7.07 -8.12 2.39
N ASN A 58 8.27 -7.91 2.95
CA ASN A 58 8.51 -7.21 4.22
C ASN A 58 9.07 -5.79 3.99
N ARG A 59 8.66 -5.14 2.93
CA ARG A 59 9.07 -3.78 2.55
C ARG A 59 7.86 -2.97 2.09
N ILE A 60 7.92 -1.64 2.23
CA ILE A 60 6.95 -0.74 1.61
C ILE A 60 7.32 -0.55 0.14
N ASN A 61 6.41 -0.92 -0.73
CA ASN A 61 6.49 -0.75 -2.18
C ASN A 61 5.07 -0.73 -2.78
N VAL A 62 4.97 -0.43 -4.05
CA VAL A 62 3.69 -0.34 -4.76
C VAL A 62 2.86 -1.62 -4.66
N TYR A 63 3.49 -2.79 -4.69
CA TYR A 63 2.81 -4.08 -4.65
C TYR A 63 2.18 -4.34 -3.28
N MET A 64 2.90 -3.98 -2.20
CA MET A 64 2.38 -4.10 -0.84
C MET A 64 1.28 -3.07 -0.54
N ILE A 65 1.39 -1.85 -1.08
CA ILE A 65 0.32 -0.85 -1.02
C ILE A 65 -0.95 -1.38 -1.72
N ARG A 66 -0.80 -1.93 -2.93
CA ARG A 66 -1.92 -2.52 -3.67
C ARG A 66 -2.56 -3.69 -2.93
N LYS A 67 -1.76 -4.61 -2.41
CA LYS A 67 -2.23 -5.78 -1.63
C LYS A 67 -2.99 -5.34 -0.39
N THR A 68 -2.44 -4.42 0.37
CA THR A 68 -3.05 -3.87 1.58
C THR A 68 -4.35 -3.14 1.28
N THR A 69 -4.36 -2.31 0.25
CA THR A 69 -5.56 -1.59 -0.18
C THR A 69 -6.64 -2.54 -0.69
N GLN A 70 -6.26 -3.62 -1.38
CA GLN A 70 -7.21 -4.65 -1.81
C GLN A 70 -7.87 -5.35 -0.63
N GLY A 71 -7.11 -5.65 0.44
CA GLY A 71 -7.67 -6.18 1.68
C GLY A 71 -8.66 -5.21 2.34
N PHE A 72 -8.33 -3.92 2.38
CA PHE A 72 -9.22 -2.88 2.88
C PHE A 72 -10.48 -2.73 1.99
N ALA A 73 -10.31 -2.77 0.67
CA ALA A 73 -11.44 -2.74 -0.27
C ALA A 73 -12.40 -3.92 -0.04
N GLN A 74 -11.86 -5.11 0.20
CA GLN A 74 -12.68 -6.29 0.50
C GLN A 74 -13.48 -6.09 1.79
N TYR A 75 -12.85 -5.59 2.84
CA TYR A 75 -13.54 -5.27 4.09
C TYR A 75 -14.68 -4.25 3.90
N ILE A 76 -14.44 -3.19 3.10
CA ILE A 76 -15.48 -2.19 2.80
C ILE A 76 -16.66 -2.83 2.06
N LYS A 77 -16.38 -3.68 1.06
CA LYS A 77 -17.42 -4.39 0.28
C LYS A 77 -18.27 -5.32 1.15
N GLU A 78 -17.67 -5.97 2.16
CA GLU A 78 -18.37 -6.79 3.14
C GLU A 78 -19.34 -5.97 4.02
N ASN A 79 -19.12 -4.66 4.16
CA ASN A 79 -20.03 -3.72 4.83
C ASN A 79 -21.14 -3.17 3.94
N GLY A 80 -21.23 -3.61 2.69
CA GLY A 80 -22.35 -3.35 1.78
C GLY A 80 -22.14 -2.16 0.82
N ALA A 81 -23.10 -2.00 -0.07
CA ALA A 81 -23.06 -0.97 -1.13
C ALA A 81 -22.95 0.45 -0.59
N GLN A 82 -23.65 0.77 0.50
CA GLN A 82 -23.58 2.09 1.11
C GLN A 82 -22.17 2.43 1.61
N ALA A 83 -21.43 1.45 2.13
CA ALA A 83 -20.04 1.66 2.54
C ALA A 83 -19.17 2.03 1.34
N CYS A 84 -19.36 1.37 0.21
CA CYS A 84 -18.65 1.67 -1.04
C CYS A 84 -18.97 3.08 -1.55
N GLU A 85 -20.24 3.50 -1.49
CA GLU A 85 -20.69 4.84 -1.91
C GLU A 85 -20.16 5.94 -0.99
N ARG A 86 -20.13 5.69 0.32
CA ARG A 86 -19.52 6.62 1.29
C ARG A 86 -18.05 6.83 1.03
N GLY A 87 -17.35 5.79 0.62
CA GLY A 87 -15.98 5.83 0.15
C GLY A 87 -14.92 6.08 1.22
N VAL A 88 -13.73 6.37 0.77
CA VAL A 88 -12.52 6.54 1.60
C VAL A 88 -11.86 7.86 1.28
N VAL A 89 -11.49 8.62 2.30
CA VAL A 89 -10.67 9.83 2.16
C VAL A 89 -9.20 9.44 2.28
N ILE A 90 -8.38 9.92 1.36
CA ILE A 90 -6.95 9.64 1.30
C ILE A 90 -6.17 10.95 1.43
N ALA A 91 -5.33 11.05 2.44
CA ALA A 91 -4.37 12.13 2.61
C ALA A 91 -2.93 11.60 2.52
N HIS A 92 -2.01 12.47 2.20
CA HIS A 92 -0.58 12.17 2.17
C HIS A 92 0.23 13.33 2.75
N ASP A 93 1.45 13.03 3.16
CA ASP A 93 2.43 14.03 3.58
C ASP A 93 3.53 14.24 2.50
N ASN A 94 4.65 14.83 2.89
CA ASN A 94 5.75 15.14 1.99
C ASN A 94 6.84 14.04 1.93
N ARG A 95 6.61 12.88 2.51
CA ARG A 95 7.57 11.79 2.46
C ARG A 95 7.67 11.20 1.06
N ARG A 96 8.82 10.58 0.81
CA ARG A 96 9.12 9.95 -0.48
C ARG A 96 8.04 8.93 -0.85
N PHE A 97 7.55 9.01 -2.08
CA PHE A 97 6.49 8.16 -2.65
C PHE A 97 5.09 8.31 -2.03
N SER A 98 4.86 9.24 -1.09
CA SER A 98 3.53 9.41 -0.49
C SER A 98 2.48 9.79 -1.52
N VAL A 99 2.81 10.62 -2.49
CA VAL A 99 1.90 10.99 -3.60
C VAL A 99 1.60 9.78 -4.47
N GLU A 100 2.62 9.06 -4.92
CA GLU A 100 2.50 7.89 -5.78
C GLU A 100 1.68 6.78 -5.10
N PHE A 101 1.96 6.49 -3.84
CA PHE A 101 1.22 5.48 -3.08
C PHE A 101 -0.22 5.90 -2.78
N SER A 102 -0.49 7.19 -2.63
CA SER A 102 -1.87 7.66 -2.46
C SER A 102 -2.69 7.51 -3.75
N LEU A 103 -2.08 7.74 -4.91
CA LEU A 103 -2.69 7.49 -6.21
C LEU A 103 -2.96 5.99 -6.44
N GLU A 104 -2.02 5.12 -6.08
CA GLU A 104 -2.19 3.67 -6.14
C GLU A 104 -3.34 3.20 -5.22
N THR A 105 -3.40 3.73 -4.00
CA THR A 105 -4.50 3.44 -3.06
C THR A 105 -5.85 3.86 -3.65
N ALA A 106 -5.95 5.06 -4.20
CA ALA A 106 -7.16 5.54 -4.85
C ALA A 106 -7.55 4.67 -6.05
N GLY A 107 -6.57 4.27 -6.87
CA GLY A 107 -6.78 3.41 -8.04
C GLY A 107 -7.35 2.04 -7.68
N VAL A 108 -6.81 1.39 -6.65
CA VAL A 108 -7.30 0.08 -6.19
C VAL A 108 -8.72 0.19 -5.63
N LEU A 109 -9.01 1.22 -4.84
CA LEU A 109 -10.37 1.46 -4.32
C LEU A 109 -11.36 1.68 -5.47
N ALA A 110 -11.02 2.54 -6.42
CA ALA A 110 -11.87 2.82 -7.58
C ALA A 110 -12.12 1.56 -8.43
N ALA A 111 -11.10 0.74 -8.66
CA ALA A 111 -11.23 -0.53 -9.36
C ALA A 111 -12.16 -1.53 -8.66
N ASN A 112 -12.34 -1.40 -7.35
CA ASN A 112 -13.28 -2.18 -6.55
C ASN A 112 -14.69 -1.54 -6.45
N GLY A 113 -14.95 -0.44 -7.15
CA GLY A 113 -16.22 0.27 -7.09
C GLY A 113 -16.42 1.07 -5.80
N ILE A 114 -15.34 1.42 -5.12
CA ILE A 114 -15.34 2.19 -3.88
C ILE A 114 -14.94 3.63 -4.20
N LYS A 115 -15.75 4.58 -3.76
CA LYS A 115 -15.46 6.00 -3.95
C LYS A 115 -14.20 6.42 -3.19
N ALA A 116 -13.31 7.10 -3.88
CA ALA A 116 -12.08 7.61 -3.29
C ALA A 116 -12.04 9.14 -3.36
N TYR A 117 -11.79 9.77 -2.22
CA TYR A 117 -11.56 11.21 -2.10
C TYR A 117 -10.07 11.44 -1.85
N LEU A 118 -9.38 11.99 -2.81
CA LEU A 118 -7.95 12.26 -2.72
C LEU A 118 -7.73 13.76 -2.55
N PHE A 119 -7.01 14.16 -1.52
CA PHE A 119 -6.58 15.54 -1.38
C PHE A 119 -5.62 15.93 -2.51
N ASP A 120 -5.77 17.14 -3.02
CA ASP A 120 -4.96 17.70 -4.13
C ASP A 120 -3.55 18.06 -3.72
N SER A 121 -3.30 18.20 -2.43
CA SER A 121 -2.00 18.51 -1.85
C SER A 121 -1.85 17.85 -0.49
N LEU A 122 -0.65 17.91 0.09
CA LEU A 122 -0.39 17.34 1.40
C LEU A 122 -1.30 17.96 2.49
N ARG A 123 -1.77 17.13 3.42
CA ARG A 123 -2.64 17.50 4.53
C ARG A 123 -2.25 16.76 5.80
N PRO A 124 -2.37 17.40 6.95
CA PRO A 124 -2.13 16.74 8.23
C PRO A 124 -3.28 15.79 8.61
N THR A 125 -2.98 14.81 9.45
CA THR A 125 -3.95 13.81 9.91
C THR A 125 -5.24 14.39 10.48
N PRO A 126 -5.24 15.53 11.25
CA PRO A 126 -6.48 16.15 11.73
C PRO A 126 -7.44 16.57 10.60
N GLU A 127 -6.92 17.05 9.47
CA GLU A 127 -7.77 17.38 8.31
C GLU A 127 -8.38 16.13 7.67
N LEU A 128 -7.65 15.02 7.62
CA LEU A 128 -8.22 13.74 7.20
C LEU A 128 -9.39 13.34 8.11
N SER A 129 -9.19 13.37 9.41
CA SER A 129 -10.22 13.02 10.38
C SER A 129 -11.47 13.91 10.24
N PHE A 130 -11.28 15.19 10.03
CA PHE A 130 -12.36 16.14 9.75
C PHE A 130 -13.09 15.78 8.44
N ALA A 131 -12.36 15.56 7.36
CA ALA A 131 -12.93 15.25 6.05
C ALA A 131 -13.75 13.95 6.04
N VAL A 132 -13.30 12.92 6.77
CA VAL A 132 -14.05 11.67 6.93
C VAL A 132 -15.44 11.92 7.51
N ARG A 133 -15.54 12.77 8.52
CA ARG A 133 -16.83 13.14 9.14
C ARG A 133 -17.65 14.05 8.26
N GLU A 134 -17.06 15.08 7.70
CA GLU A 134 -17.73 16.07 6.85
C GLU A 134 -18.34 15.45 5.60
N LEU A 135 -17.60 14.54 4.95
CA LEU A 135 -18.04 13.82 3.75
C LEU A 135 -18.87 12.58 4.08
N ASN A 136 -19.08 12.26 5.35
CA ASN A 136 -19.69 11.00 5.78
C ASN A 136 -19.02 9.77 5.14
N ALA A 137 -17.70 9.83 4.95
CA ALA A 137 -16.93 8.73 4.36
C ALA A 137 -16.93 7.51 5.29
N PHE A 138 -16.72 6.33 4.72
CA PHE A 138 -16.62 5.09 5.48
C PHE A 138 -15.36 5.06 6.36
N GLY A 139 -14.28 5.62 5.85
CA GLY A 139 -13.02 5.69 6.57
C GLY A 139 -12.01 6.59 5.87
N GLY A 140 -10.80 6.60 6.40
CA GLY A 140 -9.71 7.40 5.85
C GLY A 140 -8.36 6.69 5.94
N VAL A 141 -7.45 7.08 5.06
CA VAL A 141 -6.08 6.57 4.99
C VAL A 141 -5.12 7.75 4.90
N VAL A 142 -4.07 7.73 5.70
CA VAL A 142 -2.92 8.63 5.58
C VAL A 142 -1.74 7.84 5.01
N ILE A 143 -1.20 8.31 3.92
CA ILE A 143 0.04 7.81 3.34
C ILE A 143 1.19 8.70 3.78
N THR A 144 2.13 8.10 4.50
CA THR A 144 3.21 8.84 5.14
C THR A 144 4.53 8.07 5.07
#